data_55060fb2ba424f45bf3373db6c7e19d3
#
_entry.id   55060fb2ba424f45bf3373db6c7e19d3
#
_cell.length_a   1.000
_cell.length_b   1.000
_cell.length_c   1.000
_cell.angle_alpha   90.00
_cell.angle_beta   90.00
_cell.angle_gamma   90.00
#
_symmetry.space_group_name_H-M   'P 1'
#
loop_
_entity.id
_entity.type
_entity.pdbx_description
1 polymer ?
#
loop_
_entity_poly.entity_id
_entity_poly.type
_entity_poly.pdbx_seq_one_letter_code
_entity_poly.pdbx_strand_id
1 'polypeptide(L)' 'MKVTLLGTGGSAGVPTIGGADGSGDWGDCDPAEPRNRRTRSSIVVEAPDKQRLLVDTSPEMRNQLLYV' A
#
# COMPACT_ATOMS: atom_id res chain seq x y z
N MET A 1 -17.06 -8.55 -11.24
CA MET A 1 -15.66 -8.07 -11.09
C MET A 1 -15.48 -7.48 -9.70
N LYS A 2 -14.38 -7.80 -9.07
CA LYS A 2 -14.07 -7.31 -7.73
C LYS A 2 -12.72 -6.58 -7.78
N VAL A 3 -12.67 -5.39 -7.20
CA VAL A 3 -11.42 -4.62 -7.08
C VAL A 3 -11.06 -4.53 -5.61
N THR A 4 -9.85 -4.94 -5.27
CA THR A 4 -9.33 -4.85 -3.91
C THR A 4 -8.17 -3.87 -3.87
N LEU A 5 -8.27 -2.86 -3.02
CA LEU A 5 -7.19 -1.91 -2.79
C LEU A 5 -6.16 -2.56 -1.85
N LEU A 6 -4.98 -2.87 -2.37
CA LEU A 6 -3.90 -3.48 -1.59
C LEU A 6 -3.09 -2.42 -0.85
N GLY A 7 -2.88 -1.29 -1.50
CA GLY A 7 -2.18 -0.16 -0.91
C GLY A 7 -2.70 1.14 -1.48
N THR A 8 -2.79 2.17 -0.66
CA THR A 8 -3.38 3.47 -1.03
C THR A 8 -2.41 4.64 -0.82
N GLY A 9 -1.17 4.36 -0.44
CA GLY A 9 -0.13 5.37 -0.37
C GLY A 9 0.37 5.75 -1.76
N GLY A 10 1.15 6.82 -1.83
CA GLY A 10 1.86 7.20 -3.05
C GLY A 10 2.95 6.20 -3.41
N SER A 11 3.68 6.47 -4.48
CA SER A 11 4.75 5.58 -4.95
C SER A 11 5.91 5.41 -3.95
N ALA A 12 6.01 6.29 -2.97
CA ALA A 12 7.02 6.20 -1.90
C ALA A 12 6.46 5.61 -0.59
N GLY A 13 5.14 5.40 -0.51
CA GLY A 13 4.48 4.94 0.71
C GLY A 13 4.29 6.04 1.75
N VAL A 14 3.67 5.71 2.88
CA VAL A 14 3.56 6.59 4.05
C VAL A 14 3.85 5.76 5.30
N PRO A 15 4.90 6.05 6.05
CA PRO A 15 5.89 7.11 5.84
C PRO A 15 6.87 6.76 4.71
N THR A 16 7.55 7.77 4.18
CA THR A 16 8.67 7.55 3.28
C THR A 16 9.93 7.20 4.09
N ILE A 17 10.89 6.55 3.42
CA ILE A 17 12.16 6.20 4.06
C ILE A 17 12.91 7.49 4.41
N GLY A 18 13.44 7.55 5.64
CA GLY A 18 14.24 8.68 6.10
C GLY A 18 13.58 9.45 7.24
N GLY A 19 13.52 10.76 7.10
CA GLY A 19 13.06 11.65 8.16
C GLY A 19 14.19 12.14 9.06
N ALA A 20 13.88 13.06 9.97
CA ALA A 20 14.88 13.72 10.80
C ALA A 20 15.61 12.75 11.74
N ASP A 21 14.92 11.72 12.20
CA ASP A 21 15.45 10.71 13.13
C ASP A 21 15.63 9.32 12.46
N GLY A 22 15.39 9.21 11.17
CA GLY A 22 15.50 7.96 10.43
C GLY A 22 14.33 7.00 10.60
N SER A 23 13.30 7.35 11.37
CA SER A 23 12.16 6.46 11.62
C SER A 23 11.07 6.55 10.56
N GLY A 24 11.19 7.44 9.60
CA GLY A 24 10.25 7.66 8.52
C GLY A 24 9.82 9.12 8.43
N ASP A 25 9.52 9.53 7.22
CA ASP A 25 9.00 10.87 6.94
C ASP A 25 7.50 10.78 6.68
N TRP A 26 6.71 11.38 7.55
CA TRP A 26 5.25 11.35 7.50
C TRP A 26 4.65 12.56 6.80
N GLY A 27 5.48 13.54 6.42
CA GLY A 27 4.99 14.79 5.86
C GLY A 27 4.04 15.49 6.84
N ASP A 28 2.83 15.81 6.38
CA ASP A 28 1.81 16.45 7.21
C ASP A 28 0.93 15.44 7.98
N CYS A 29 1.20 14.14 7.85
CA CYS A 29 0.41 13.10 8.50
C CYS A 29 0.82 12.93 9.95
N ASP A 30 -0.17 12.62 10.82
CA ASP A 30 0.08 12.29 12.22
C ASP A 30 0.66 10.88 12.33
N PRO A 31 1.91 10.70 12.78
CA PRO A 31 2.51 9.37 12.88
C PRO A 31 1.86 8.49 13.96
N ALA A 32 1.08 9.05 14.86
CA ALA A 32 0.36 8.29 15.90
C ALA A 32 -0.94 7.68 15.39
N GLU A 33 -1.44 8.11 14.23
CA GLU A 33 -2.66 7.56 13.63
C GLU A 33 -2.32 6.37 12.74
N PRO A 34 -2.72 5.11 13.11
CA PRO A 34 -2.35 3.92 12.33
C PRO A 34 -2.88 3.95 10.89
N ARG A 35 -4.01 4.61 10.64
CA ARG A 35 -4.59 4.72 9.30
C ARG A 35 -3.78 5.60 8.36
N ASN A 36 -2.85 6.39 8.88
CA ASN A 36 -1.94 7.17 8.06
C ASN A 36 -0.78 6.34 7.50
N ARG A 37 -0.53 5.16 8.07
CA ARG A 37 0.47 4.25 7.54
C ARG A 37 -0.09 3.58 6.28
N ARG A 38 0.51 3.86 5.14
CA ARG A 38 0.02 3.41 3.83
C ARG A 38 1.13 2.73 3.06
N THR A 39 0.87 1.51 2.58
CA THR A 39 1.76 0.86 1.62
C THR A 39 1.60 1.49 0.25
N ARG A 40 2.56 1.25 -0.62
CA ARG A 40 2.58 1.81 -1.97
C ARG A 40 1.38 1.32 -2.76
N SER A 41 0.92 2.15 -3.71
CA SER A 41 -0.30 1.89 -4.44
C SER A 41 -0.26 0.57 -5.20
N SER A 42 -1.32 -0.23 -5.06
CA SER A 42 -1.51 -1.47 -5.79
C SER A 42 -2.96 -1.90 -5.66
N ILE A 43 -3.48 -2.55 -6.69
CA ILE A 43 -4.83 -3.12 -6.67
C ILE A 43 -4.82 -4.52 -7.27
N VAL A 44 -5.77 -5.34 -6.84
CA VAL A 44 -6.09 -6.61 -7.49
C VAL A 44 -7.48 -6.51 -8.10
N VAL A 45 -7.58 -6.86 -9.37
CA VAL A 45 -8.87 -6.97 -10.07
C VAL A 45 -9.20 -8.44 -10.23
N GLU A 46 -10.34 -8.86 -9.73
CA GLU A 46 -10.80 -10.25 -9.80
C GLU A 46 -11.99 -10.34 -10.75
N ALA A 47 -11.85 -11.18 -11.76
CA ALA A 47 -12.92 -11.45 -12.73
C ALA A 47 -13.93 -12.46 -12.17
N PRO A 48 -15.16 -12.57 -12.74
CA PRO A 48 -16.16 -13.52 -12.26
C PRO A 48 -15.72 -14.98 -12.31
N ASP A 49 -14.77 -15.33 -13.18
CA ASP A 49 -14.19 -16.68 -13.29
C ASP A 49 -13.03 -16.92 -12.32
N LYS A 50 -12.83 -16.02 -11.36
CA LYS A 50 -11.78 -16.06 -10.33
C LYS A 50 -10.36 -15.83 -10.85
N GLN A 51 -10.20 -15.40 -12.10
CA GLN A 51 -8.90 -14.92 -12.56
C GLN A 51 -8.60 -13.58 -11.92
N ARG A 52 -7.34 -13.38 -11.56
CA ARG A 52 -6.89 -12.17 -10.88
C ARG A 52 -5.82 -11.45 -11.69
N LEU A 53 -5.90 -10.13 -11.71
CA LEU A 53 -4.89 -9.26 -12.30
C LEU A 53 -4.36 -8.32 -11.23
N LEU A 54 -3.05 -8.36 -11.01
CA LEU A 54 -2.38 -7.43 -10.12
C LEU A 54 -1.93 -6.21 -10.91
N VAL A 55 -2.34 -5.03 -10.47
CA VAL A 55 -1.90 -3.76 -11.04
C VAL A 55 -0.90 -3.12 -10.07
N ASP A 56 0.27 -2.81 -10.57
CA ASP A 56 1.42 -2.29 -9.81
C ASP A 56 1.95 -3.28 -8.77
N THR A 57 3.03 -3.96 -9.12
CA THR A 57 3.76 -4.84 -8.21
C THR A 57 4.62 -3.99 -7.28
N SER A 58 4.09 -3.67 -6.09
CA SER A 58 4.80 -2.86 -5.11
C SER A 58 5.86 -3.69 -4.38
N PRO A 59 6.84 -3.05 -3.71
CA PRO A 59 7.77 -3.76 -2.82
C PRO A 59 7.07 -4.50 -1.67
N GLU A 60 5.86 -4.08 -1.29
CA GLU A 60 5.06 -4.70 -0.25
C GLU A 60 4.12 -5.79 -0.78
N MET A 61 4.28 -6.22 -2.05
CA MET A 61 3.38 -7.15 -2.74
C MET A 61 3.08 -8.40 -1.91
N ARG A 62 4.10 -9.01 -1.34
CA ARG A 62 3.91 -10.23 -0.54
C ARG A 62 2.97 -9.98 0.63
N ASN A 63 3.21 -8.93 1.41
CA ASN A 63 2.37 -8.60 2.55
C ASN A 63 0.97 -8.21 2.12
N GLN A 64 0.85 -7.43 1.05
CA GLN A 64 -0.44 -7.00 0.52
C GLN A 64 -1.29 -8.19 0.08
N LEU A 65 -0.70 -9.16 -0.63
CA LEU A 65 -1.43 -10.33 -1.13
C LEU A 65 -1.80 -11.32 -0.05
N LEU A 66 -1.07 -11.34 1.08
CA LEU A 66 -1.41 -12.21 2.20
C LEU A 66 -2.72 -11.82 2.89
N TYR A 67 -3.21 -10.62 2.67
CA TYR A 67 -4.46 -10.12 3.26
C TYR A 67 -5.69 -10.29 2.34
N VAL A 68 -5.54 -10.87 1.17
CA VAL A 68 -6.67 -10.97 0.22
C VAL A 68 -6.92 -12.39 -0.30
#